data_7dc7a00b8cb777201a7f82a5665397cf
#
_entry.id   7dc7a00b8cb777201a7f82a5665397cf
#
_cell.length_a   1.000
_cell.length_b   1.000
_cell.length_c   1.000
_cell.angle_alpha   90.00
_cell.angle_beta   90.00
_cell.angle_gamma   90.00
#
_symmetry.space_group_name_H-M   'P 1'
#
loop_
_entity.id
_entity.type
_entity.pdbx_description
1 polymer ?
#
loop_
_entity_poly.entity_id
_entity_poly.type
_entity_poly.pdbx_seq_one_letter_code
_entity_poly.pdbx_strand_id
1 'polypeptide(L)'
;MGVWEGQTWQQLRMEDEERIVDFNRHLDRWQVPDGETAQQVLDRFIPALTKIAQENDGKTVAVFSHGAALRIVLGTLEGRPLSELGSTPHGDNTAISLLEYDEDGFTVLYRDDNHHLIDAHLSTFAKQKWWKDERMLESDMYYLPMTDREREELGISPEGEAIAVLHGDELAGGLQLLPWEEPGVGWIGYYGLLPQWRGLGRGIAPLGQAVQYYRARGVDRIRLRCPDEKTEGFFRHYGFEKTPEGDMELYIGYGEDA
;
A
#
# COMPACT_ATOMS: atom_id res chain seq x y z
N MET A 1 11.29 -14.23 8.94
CA MET A 1 9.94 -13.95 9.49
C MET A 1 9.48 -15.03 10.48
N GLY A 2 10.24 -16.15 10.61
CA GLY A 2 9.96 -17.21 11.57
C GLY A 2 8.59 -17.86 11.34
N VAL A 3 7.85 -18.06 12.43
CA VAL A 3 6.52 -18.71 12.35
C VAL A 3 5.48 -17.97 11.53
N TRP A 4 5.76 -16.73 11.11
CA TRP A 4 4.89 -15.97 10.22
C TRP A 4 5.03 -16.37 8.73
N GLU A 5 6.06 -17.16 8.39
CA GLU A 5 6.28 -17.55 7.00
C GLU A 5 5.13 -18.43 6.47
N GLY A 6 4.67 -18.11 5.27
CA GLY A 6 3.54 -18.79 4.63
C GLY A 6 2.16 -18.38 5.12
N GLN A 7 2.06 -17.50 6.10
CA GLN A 7 0.78 -16.93 6.56
C GLN A 7 0.43 -15.63 5.81
N THR A 8 -0.85 -15.35 5.69
CA THR A 8 -1.31 -14.05 5.17
C THR A 8 -1.30 -12.99 6.27
N TRP A 9 -1.15 -11.71 5.90
CA TRP A 9 -1.27 -10.61 6.85
C TRP A 9 -2.62 -10.59 7.58
N GLN A 10 -3.68 -11.04 6.92
CA GLN A 10 -4.99 -11.19 7.53
C GLN A 10 -5.00 -12.22 8.68
N GLN A 11 -4.45 -13.40 8.44
CA GLN A 11 -4.33 -14.44 9.48
C GLN A 11 -3.50 -13.93 10.66
N LEU A 12 -2.33 -13.35 10.38
CA LEU A 12 -1.45 -12.81 11.42
C LEU A 12 -2.14 -11.75 12.27
N ARG A 13 -2.93 -10.89 11.66
CA ARG A 13 -3.67 -9.86 12.39
C ARG A 13 -4.72 -10.45 13.32
N MET A 14 -5.39 -11.52 12.90
CA MET A 14 -6.41 -12.20 13.72
C MET A 14 -5.79 -13.06 14.83
N GLU A 15 -4.63 -13.67 14.57
CA GLU A 15 -4.04 -14.67 15.45
C GLU A 15 -2.86 -14.14 16.28
N ASP A 16 -2.23 -13.03 15.86
CA ASP A 16 -1.00 -12.49 16.46
C ASP A 16 -0.96 -10.93 16.44
N GLU A 17 -2.09 -10.30 16.78
CA GLU A 17 -2.26 -8.85 16.71
C GLU A 17 -1.15 -8.09 17.47
N GLU A 18 -0.77 -8.55 18.67
CA GLU A 18 0.24 -7.90 19.49
C GLU A 18 1.57 -7.78 18.74
N ARG A 19 2.03 -8.84 18.10
CA ARG A 19 3.29 -8.80 17.32
C ARG A 19 3.17 -8.01 16.03
N ILE A 20 1.98 -7.94 15.44
CA ILE A 20 1.72 -7.04 14.29
C ILE A 20 1.81 -5.58 14.71
N VAL A 21 1.30 -5.22 15.90
CA VAL A 21 1.48 -3.88 16.46
C VAL A 21 2.98 -3.57 16.63
N ASP A 22 3.73 -4.49 17.23
CA ASP A 22 5.16 -4.29 17.45
C ASP A 22 5.92 -4.19 16.11
N PHE A 23 5.61 -5.00 15.12
CA PHE A 23 6.18 -4.91 13.76
C PHE A 23 5.96 -3.53 13.13
N ASN A 24 4.79 -2.95 13.31
CA ASN A 24 4.46 -1.67 12.71
C ASN A 24 4.95 -0.47 13.53
N ARG A 25 4.95 -0.57 14.88
CA ARG A 25 5.11 0.57 15.80
C ARG A 25 6.32 0.50 16.70
N HIS A 26 6.80 -0.70 17.03
CA HIS A 26 7.77 -0.94 18.08
C HIS A 26 8.86 -1.93 17.64
N LEU A 27 9.61 -1.56 16.62
CA LEU A 27 10.67 -2.43 16.06
C LEU A 27 11.76 -2.77 17.07
N ASP A 28 11.94 -1.97 18.10
CA ASP A 28 12.88 -2.20 19.21
C ASP A 28 12.55 -3.44 20.04
N ARG A 29 11.26 -3.80 20.14
CA ARG A 29 10.79 -4.96 20.89
C ARG A 29 10.11 -6.03 20.02
N TRP A 30 9.97 -5.76 18.73
CA TRP A 30 9.37 -6.73 17.81
C TRP A 30 10.19 -8.00 17.74
N GLN A 31 9.54 -9.14 18.00
CA GLN A 31 10.13 -10.47 17.96
C GLN A 31 9.08 -11.50 17.56
N VAL A 32 9.38 -12.30 16.54
CA VAL A 32 8.60 -13.44 16.09
C VAL A 32 9.38 -14.71 16.42
N PRO A 33 8.77 -15.77 16.99
CA PRO A 33 9.45 -17.04 17.22
C PRO A 33 10.12 -17.55 15.94
N ASP A 34 11.35 -18.03 16.06
CA ASP A 34 12.21 -18.49 14.97
C ASP A 34 12.49 -17.42 13.88
N GLY A 35 12.12 -16.15 14.12
CA GLY A 35 12.41 -15.01 13.26
C GLY A 35 13.55 -14.15 13.79
N GLU A 36 14.05 -13.25 12.93
CA GLU A 36 15.05 -12.26 13.32
C GLU A 36 14.39 -11.07 14.04
N THR A 37 15.04 -10.53 15.04
CA THR A 37 14.74 -9.21 15.60
C THR A 37 15.26 -8.10 14.68
N ALA A 38 14.79 -6.87 14.87
CA ALA A 38 15.32 -5.72 14.12
C ALA A 38 16.83 -5.53 14.33
N GLN A 39 17.33 -5.78 15.54
CA GLN A 39 18.77 -5.71 15.80
C GLN A 39 19.56 -6.77 15.02
N GLN A 40 19.07 -8.01 14.96
CA GLN A 40 19.71 -9.06 14.17
C GLN A 40 19.72 -8.75 12.66
N VAL A 41 18.68 -8.09 12.17
CA VAL A 41 18.66 -7.58 10.79
C VAL A 41 19.78 -6.57 10.59
N LEU A 42 19.98 -5.60 11.49
CA LEU A 42 21.09 -4.63 11.42
C LEU A 42 22.44 -5.33 11.46
N ASP A 43 22.63 -6.28 12.39
CA ASP A 43 23.89 -6.97 12.61
C ASP A 43 24.38 -7.74 11.37
N ARG A 44 23.50 -8.18 10.51
CA ARG A 44 23.87 -8.84 9.25
C ARG A 44 23.86 -7.92 8.03
N PHE A 45 22.93 -6.95 8.00
CA PHE A 45 22.71 -6.13 6.80
C PHE A 45 23.79 -5.04 6.65
N ILE A 46 24.10 -4.32 7.73
CA ILE A 46 25.13 -3.25 7.68
C ILE A 46 26.51 -3.79 7.27
N PRO A 47 27.02 -4.87 7.86
CA PRO A 47 28.30 -5.45 7.40
C PRO A 47 28.28 -5.92 5.94
N ALA A 48 27.16 -6.50 5.49
CA ALA A 48 27.03 -6.93 4.11
C ALA A 48 27.03 -5.74 3.14
N LEU A 49 26.30 -4.67 3.47
CA LEU A 49 26.24 -3.45 2.68
C LEU A 49 27.62 -2.76 2.64
N THR A 50 28.31 -2.68 3.78
CA THR A 50 29.69 -2.14 3.88
C THR A 50 30.66 -2.91 2.99
N LYS A 51 30.59 -4.25 3.03
CA LYS A 51 31.42 -5.09 2.16
C LYS A 51 31.16 -4.83 0.67
N ILE A 52 29.88 -4.74 0.28
CA ILE A 52 29.49 -4.43 -1.11
C ILE A 52 30.09 -3.07 -1.53
N ALA A 53 29.97 -2.05 -0.68
CA ALA A 53 30.51 -0.72 -0.97
C ALA A 53 32.03 -0.74 -1.14
N GLN A 54 32.76 -1.36 -0.22
CA GLN A 54 34.23 -1.47 -0.26
C GLN A 54 34.75 -2.25 -1.48
N GLU A 55 34.03 -3.32 -1.87
CA GLU A 55 34.43 -4.12 -3.06
C GLU A 55 34.12 -3.41 -4.39
N ASN A 56 33.35 -2.33 -4.35
CA ASN A 56 32.90 -1.59 -5.54
C ASN A 56 33.19 -0.09 -5.47
N ASP A 57 34.32 0.26 -4.88
CA ASP A 57 34.73 1.66 -4.77
C ASP A 57 34.70 2.39 -6.14
N GLY A 58 34.20 3.61 -6.14
CA GLY A 58 34.00 4.43 -7.32
C GLY A 58 32.88 3.96 -8.28
N LYS A 59 32.05 2.98 -7.89
CA LYS A 59 30.96 2.47 -8.70
C LYS A 59 29.60 2.74 -8.06
N THR A 60 28.56 2.70 -8.88
CA THR A 60 27.17 2.64 -8.43
C THR A 60 26.69 1.19 -8.45
N VAL A 61 26.14 0.71 -7.34
CA VAL A 61 25.63 -0.65 -7.17
C VAL A 61 24.18 -0.62 -6.78
N ALA A 62 23.34 -1.42 -7.43
CA ALA A 62 21.95 -1.61 -7.05
C ALA A 62 21.82 -2.78 -6.06
N VAL A 63 21.19 -2.52 -4.91
CA VAL A 63 20.89 -3.52 -3.88
C VAL A 63 19.38 -3.65 -3.75
N PHE A 64 18.83 -4.85 -3.94
CA PHE A 64 17.42 -5.13 -3.83
C PHE A 64 17.14 -5.84 -2.50
N SER A 65 16.15 -5.36 -1.75
CA SER A 65 15.78 -5.93 -0.46
C SER A 65 14.27 -5.78 -0.19
N HIS A 66 13.86 -5.92 1.05
CA HIS A 66 12.47 -5.94 1.49
C HIS A 66 12.15 -4.71 2.34
N GLY A 67 10.91 -4.22 2.27
CA GLY A 67 10.48 -3.00 2.92
C GLY A 67 10.81 -2.92 4.41
N ALA A 68 10.57 -3.99 5.18
CA ALA A 68 10.90 -4.00 6.62
C ALA A 68 12.40 -3.87 6.88
N ALA A 69 13.23 -4.62 6.15
CA ALA A 69 14.68 -4.56 6.29
C ALA A 69 15.22 -3.17 5.88
N LEU A 70 14.74 -2.62 4.77
CA LEU A 70 15.12 -1.27 4.34
C LEU A 70 14.69 -0.20 5.35
N ARG A 71 13.46 -0.31 5.90
CA ARG A 71 12.99 0.61 6.94
C ARG A 71 13.89 0.62 8.17
N ILE A 72 14.31 -0.56 8.64
CA ILE A 72 15.21 -0.72 9.78
C ILE A 72 16.59 -0.12 9.46
N VAL A 73 17.20 -0.51 8.35
CA VAL A 73 18.56 -0.11 7.99
C VAL A 73 18.64 1.38 7.69
N LEU A 74 17.79 1.89 6.80
CA LEU A 74 17.83 3.31 6.40
C LEU A 74 17.51 4.23 7.58
N GLY A 75 16.52 3.89 8.40
CA GLY A 75 16.21 4.71 9.58
C GLY A 75 17.34 4.72 10.60
N THR A 76 18.07 3.62 10.77
CA THR A 76 19.24 3.56 11.65
C THR A 76 20.42 4.36 11.06
N LEU A 77 20.66 4.29 9.75
CA LEU A 77 21.69 5.10 9.09
C LEU A 77 21.37 6.61 9.14
N GLU A 78 20.08 6.97 9.22
CA GLU A 78 19.64 8.35 9.49
C GLU A 78 19.82 8.78 10.97
N GLY A 79 20.38 7.92 11.81
CA GLY A 79 20.62 8.19 13.23
C GLY A 79 19.40 7.99 14.15
N ARG A 80 18.34 7.34 13.68
CA ARG A 80 17.15 7.06 14.48
C ARG A 80 17.31 5.78 15.31
N PRO A 81 16.98 5.77 16.58
CA PRO A 81 16.94 4.54 17.37
C PRO A 81 15.79 3.64 16.89
N LEU A 82 15.90 2.32 17.10
CA LEU A 82 14.87 1.35 16.73
C LEU A 82 13.49 1.67 17.31
N SER A 83 13.44 2.23 18.51
CA SER A 83 12.20 2.63 19.18
C SER A 83 11.42 3.76 18.46
N GLU A 84 12.09 4.54 17.63
CA GLU A 84 11.48 5.64 16.88
C GLU A 84 11.12 5.26 15.44
N LEU A 85 11.59 4.13 14.94
CA LEU A 85 11.34 3.70 13.56
C LEU A 85 9.86 3.42 13.28
N GLY A 86 9.06 3.13 14.31
CA GLY A 86 7.61 2.99 14.19
C GLY A 86 6.90 4.24 13.64
N SER A 87 7.48 5.43 13.86
CA SER A 87 6.96 6.69 13.31
C SER A 87 7.39 7.00 11.88
N THR A 88 8.32 6.23 11.31
CA THR A 88 8.79 6.44 9.93
C THR A 88 7.80 5.86 8.92
N PRO A 89 7.65 6.50 7.74
CA PRO A 89 6.81 5.97 6.69
C PRO A 89 7.29 4.59 6.21
N HIS A 90 6.36 3.78 5.74
CA HIS A 90 6.69 2.62 4.93
C HIS A 90 7.02 3.11 3.52
N GLY A 91 8.14 2.66 2.96
CA GLY A 91 8.45 2.89 1.55
C GLY A 91 7.52 2.08 0.65
N ASP A 92 7.19 2.65 -0.52
CA ASP A 92 6.44 1.92 -1.54
C ASP A 92 7.27 0.75 -2.10
N ASN A 93 6.59 -0.26 -2.62
CA ASN A 93 7.26 -1.29 -3.41
C ASN A 93 7.95 -0.63 -4.60
N THR A 94 9.18 -1.04 -4.88
CA THR A 94 10.04 -0.47 -5.94
C THR A 94 10.56 0.94 -5.68
N ALA A 95 10.24 1.58 -4.55
CA ALA A 95 10.83 2.86 -4.20
C ALA A 95 12.36 2.77 -4.11
N ILE A 96 13.03 3.84 -4.49
CA ILE A 96 14.49 3.91 -4.60
C ILE A 96 15.03 4.79 -3.47
N SER A 97 16.08 4.31 -2.81
CA SER A 97 16.86 5.12 -1.87
C SER A 97 18.31 5.16 -2.32
N LEU A 98 18.95 6.32 -2.21
CA LEU A 98 20.36 6.51 -2.58
C LEU A 98 21.20 6.75 -1.35
N LEU A 99 22.29 6.00 -1.26
CA LEU A 99 23.30 6.14 -0.22
C LEU A 99 24.67 6.41 -0.85
N GLU A 100 25.46 7.23 -0.20
CA GLU A 100 26.89 7.33 -0.41
C GLU A 100 27.65 6.60 0.69
N TYR A 101 28.81 6.04 0.37
CA TYR A 101 29.72 5.41 1.31
C TYR A 101 31.12 5.97 1.15
N ASP A 102 31.68 6.46 2.24
CA ASP A 102 33.04 7.01 2.32
C ASP A 102 33.75 6.56 3.61
N GLU A 103 34.82 7.24 4.00
CA GLU A 103 35.60 6.97 5.22
C GLU A 103 34.83 7.21 6.52
N ASP A 104 33.77 8.04 6.50
CA ASP A 104 32.87 8.32 7.62
C ASP A 104 31.70 7.34 7.68
N GLY A 105 31.50 6.49 6.66
CA GLY A 105 30.46 5.48 6.58
C GLY A 105 29.35 5.79 5.57
N PHE A 106 28.11 5.37 5.84
CA PHE A 106 26.97 5.59 4.95
C PHE A 106 26.25 6.91 5.24
N THR A 107 26.02 7.68 4.19
CA THR A 107 25.13 8.84 4.18
C THR A 107 23.90 8.55 3.30
N VAL A 108 22.70 8.69 3.84
CA VAL A 108 21.45 8.59 3.08
C VAL A 108 21.16 9.91 2.39
N LEU A 109 21.31 9.97 1.07
CA LEU A 109 21.11 11.20 0.28
C LEU A 109 19.61 11.47 0.05
N TYR A 110 18.86 10.43 -0.30
CA TYR A 110 17.40 10.45 -0.32
C TYR A 110 16.85 9.06 -0.05
N ARG A 111 15.59 9.03 0.39
CA ARG A 111 14.90 7.81 0.80
C ARG A 111 13.52 7.71 0.18
N ASP A 112 13.16 6.48 -0.20
CA ASP A 112 11.81 6.12 -0.63
C ASP A 112 11.28 6.97 -1.80
N ASP A 113 12.16 7.33 -2.76
CA ASP A 113 11.73 7.99 -3.99
C ASP A 113 10.82 7.07 -4.80
N ASN A 114 9.60 7.54 -5.04
CA ASN A 114 8.53 6.82 -5.70
C ASN A 114 7.94 7.56 -6.90
N HIS A 115 8.66 8.56 -7.45
CA HIS A 115 8.16 9.38 -8.55
C HIS A 115 7.70 8.54 -9.75
N HIS A 116 8.42 7.48 -10.10
CA HIS A 116 8.04 6.56 -11.18
C HIS A 116 6.68 5.90 -10.97
N LEU A 117 6.25 5.68 -9.72
CA LEU A 117 4.90 5.16 -9.42
C LEU A 117 3.84 6.26 -9.58
N ILE A 118 4.17 7.49 -9.21
CA ILE A 118 3.27 8.64 -9.34
C ILE A 118 3.09 8.97 -10.81
N ASP A 119 4.17 9.02 -11.58
CA ASP A 119 4.16 9.32 -13.02
C ASP A 119 3.39 8.24 -13.81
N ALA A 120 3.50 6.98 -13.41
CA ALA A 120 2.71 5.88 -13.97
C ALA A 120 1.28 5.77 -13.42
N HIS A 121 0.79 6.76 -12.68
CA HIS A 121 -0.54 6.77 -12.05
C HIS A 121 -0.82 5.56 -11.12
N LEU A 122 0.22 4.98 -10.54
CA LEU A 122 0.07 3.86 -9.63
C LEU A 122 -0.29 4.33 -8.22
N SER A 123 -1.00 3.48 -7.47
CA SER A 123 -1.30 3.73 -6.06
C SER A 123 -0.03 3.60 -5.21
N THR A 124 0.20 4.53 -4.29
CA THR A 124 1.36 4.58 -3.41
C THR A 124 0.95 4.62 -1.94
N PHE A 125 1.83 4.19 -1.03
CA PHE A 125 1.63 4.39 0.42
C PHE A 125 1.54 5.87 0.79
N ALA A 126 2.16 6.77 0.04
CA ALA A 126 2.07 8.21 0.27
C ALA A 126 0.64 8.73 0.16
N LYS A 127 -0.21 8.11 -0.68
CA LYS A 127 -1.63 8.43 -0.82
C LYS A 127 -2.49 7.79 0.28
N GLN A 128 -2.01 6.73 0.90
CA GLN A 128 -2.66 6.08 2.05
C GLN A 128 -2.22 6.78 3.34
N LYS A 129 -3.10 6.92 4.30
CA LYS A 129 -2.81 7.61 5.57
C LYS A 129 -2.93 6.71 6.79
N TRP A 130 -3.25 5.44 6.61
CA TRP A 130 -3.49 4.50 7.71
C TRP A 130 -2.29 4.36 8.63
N TRP A 131 -1.08 4.35 8.09
CA TRP A 131 0.16 4.22 8.87
C TRP A 131 0.45 5.43 9.78
N LYS A 132 -0.24 6.55 9.58
CA LYS A 132 -0.17 7.75 10.46
C LYS A 132 -1.14 7.68 11.64
N ASP A 133 -2.13 6.81 11.59
CA ASP A 133 -3.11 6.65 12.67
C ASP A 133 -2.64 5.52 13.60
N GLU A 134 -2.34 5.85 14.86
CA GLU A 134 -1.87 4.89 15.86
C GLU A 134 -2.88 3.76 16.13
N ARG A 135 -4.16 3.99 15.83
CA ARG A 135 -5.24 3.00 15.99
C ARG A 135 -5.30 2.01 14.82
N MET A 136 -4.56 2.26 13.75
CA MET A 136 -4.60 1.44 12.54
C MET A 136 -3.36 0.57 12.43
N LEU A 137 -3.60 -0.70 12.20
CA LEU A 137 -2.58 -1.69 11.90
C LEU A 137 -2.68 -2.02 10.41
N GLU A 138 -1.67 -1.71 9.63
CA GLU A 138 -1.69 -1.96 8.20
C GLU A 138 -2.88 -1.26 7.51
N SER A 139 -3.30 -1.74 6.36
CA SER A 139 -4.52 -1.28 5.71
C SER A 139 -5.80 -1.86 6.32
N ASP A 140 -5.75 -2.58 7.40
CA ASP A 140 -6.81 -3.21 8.21
C ASP A 140 -8.16 -3.56 7.51
N MET A 141 -8.22 -3.38 6.21
CA MET A 141 -9.35 -3.69 5.34
C MET A 141 -9.07 -4.93 4.52
N TYR A 142 -10.06 -5.82 4.44
CA TYR A 142 -10.01 -7.06 3.68
C TYR A 142 -11.02 -7.03 2.56
N TYR A 143 -10.78 -7.84 1.55
CA TYR A 143 -11.54 -7.83 0.31
C TYR A 143 -11.95 -9.26 -0.03
N LEU A 144 -13.26 -9.53 0.00
CA LEU A 144 -13.83 -10.82 -0.35
C LEU A 144 -14.94 -10.66 -1.39
N PRO A 145 -15.26 -11.68 -2.18
CA PRO A 145 -16.48 -11.67 -2.98
C PRO A 145 -17.68 -11.36 -2.11
N MET A 146 -18.49 -10.40 -2.51
CA MET A 146 -19.66 -9.94 -1.75
C MET A 146 -20.79 -10.98 -1.82
N THR A 147 -21.38 -11.27 -0.69
CA THR A 147 -22.59 -12.11 -0.61
C THR A 147 -23.85 -11.33 -1.02
N ASP A 148 -24.91 -12.05 -1.39
CA ASP A 148 -26.21 -11.42 -1.73
C ASP A 148 -26.77 -10.57 -0.58
N ARG A 149 -26.59 -11.02 0.66
CA ARG A 149 -27.00 -10.28 1.85
C ARG A 149 -26.26 -8.94 1.98
N GLU A 150 -24.96 -8.93 1.76
CA GLU A 150 -24.15 -7.70 1.83
C GLU A 150 -24.49 -6.75 0.68
N ARG A 151 -24.82 -7.29 -0.51
CA ARG A 151 -25.33 -6.49 -1.64
C ARG A 151 -26.65 -5.79 -1.28
N GLU A 152 -27.57 -6.52 -0.68
CA GLU A 152 -28.85 -5.98 -0.19
C GLU A 152 -28.62 -4.89 0.85
N GLU A 153 -27.76 -5.12 1.83
CA GLU A 153 -27.42 -4.17 2.91
C GLU A 153 -26.84 -2.86 2.37
N LEU A 154 -26.00 -2.92 1.33
CA LEU A 154 -25.40 -1.75 0.70
C LEU A 154 -26.20 -1.16 -0.46
N GLY A 155 -27.32 -1.78 -0.83
CA GLY A 155 -28.16 -1.35 -1.96
C GLY A 155 -27.47 -1.51 -3.31
N ILE A 156 -26.58 -2.49 -3.46
CA ILE A 156 -25.81 -2.75 -4.68
C ILE A 156 -26.62 -3.67 -5.59
N SER A 157 -26.72 -3.30 -6.88
CA SER A 157 -27.44 -4.10 -7.88
C SER A 157 -26.75 -5.47 -8.08
N PRO A 158 -27.51 -6.49 -8.58
CA PRO A 158 -26.93 -7.81 -8.85
C PRO A 158 -25.98 -7.83 -10.05
N GLU A 159 -25.88 -6.73 -10.80
CA GLU A 159 -25.05 -6.64 -11.98
C GLU A 159 -23.57 -6.60 -11.66
N GLY A 160 -22.76 -7.28 -12.49
CA GLY A 160 -21.30 -7.28 -12.35
C GLY A 160 -20.79 -7.99 -11.10
N GLU A 161 -19.49 -7.84 -10.88
CA GLU A 161 -18.84 -8.37 -9.68
C GLU A 161 -18.91 -7.35 -8.54
N ALA A 162 -19.10 -7.82 -7.32
CA ALA A 162 -19.02 -6.97 -6.13
C ALA A 162 -18.06 -7.57 -5.10
N ILE A 163 -17.33 -6.66 -4.47
CA ILE A 163 -16.31 -6.97 -3.46
C ILE A 163 -16.77 -6.33 -2.16
N ALA A 164 -16.91 -7.14 -1.12
CA ALA A 164 -17.09 -6.66 0.24
C ALA A 164 -15.77 -6.10 0.78
N VAL A 165 -15.85 -4.93 1.39
CA VAL A 165 -14.76 -4.34 2.15
C VAL A 165 -15.05 -4.62 3.62
N LEU A 166 -14.17 -5.38 4.25
CA LEU A 166 -14.33 -5.86 5.63
C LEU A 166 -13.24 -5.26 6.54
N HIS A 167 -13.60 -5.06 7.80
CA HIS A 167 -12.66 -4.81 8.89
C HIS A 167 -12.85 -5.92 9.92
N GLY A 168 -11.91 -6.84 10.01
CA GLY A 168 -12.16 -8.12 10.68
C GLY A 168 -13.35 -8.84 10.03
N ASP A 169 -14.35 -9.22 10.83
CA ASP A 169 -15.58 -9.85 10.36
C ASP A 169 -16.72 -8.84 10.06
N GLU A 170 -16.47 -7.55 10.25
CA GLU A 170 -17.48 -6.50 10.10
C GLU A 170 -17.48 -5.92 8.68
N LEU A 171 -18.67 -5.77 8.08
CA LEU A 171 -18.82 -5.10 6.80
C LEU A 171 -18.51 -3.61 6.95
N ALA A 172 -17.48 -3.16 6.28
CA ALA A 172 -17.01 -1.78 6.30
C ALA A 172 -17.44 -0.99 5.06
N GLY A 173 -17.81 -1.67 3.98
CA GLY A 173 -18.21 -1.03 2.73
C GLY A 173 -18.22 -1.99 1.56
N GLY A 174 -18.21 -1.44 0.34
CA GLY A 174 -18.25 -2.26 -0.86
C GLY A 174 -17.72 -1.55 -2.09
N LEU A 175 -17.44 -2.37 -3.09
CA LEU A 175 -17.03 -1.98 -4.43
C LEU A 175 -17.80 -2.83 -5.42
N GLN A 176 -18.46 -2.20 -6.41
CA GLN A 176 -19.10 -2.90 -7.54
C GLN A 176 -18.35 -2.59 -8.83
N LEU A 177 -18.01 -3.62 -9.56
CA LEU A 177 -17.30 -3.59 -10.82
C LEU A 177 -18.26 -4.07 -11.92
N LEU A 178 -18.70 -3.14 -12.75
CA LEU A 178 -19.66 -3.42 -13.81
C LEU A 178 -18.96 -4.00 -15.04
N PRO A 179 -19.65 -4.85 -15.81
CA PRO A 179 -19.20 -5.22 -17.16
C PRO A 179 -19.06 -3.95 -18.01
N TRP A 180 -18.12 -3.95 -18.93
CA TRP A 180 -17.86 -2.81 -19.79
C TRP A 180 -18.29 -3.10 -21.23
N GLU A 181 -18.97 -2.12 -21.82
CA GLU A 181 -19.42 -2.17 -23.22
C GLU A 181 -18.40 -1.47 -24.13
N GLU A 182 -17.75 -0.42 -23.63
CA GLU A 182 -16.74 0.35 -24.33
C GLU A 182 -15.36 -0.33 -24.16
N PRO A 183 -14.66 -0.71 -25.27
CA PRO A 183 -13.34 -1.32 -25.19
C PRO A 183 -12.37 -0.47 -24.37
N GLY A 184 -11.66 -1.08 -23.43
CA GLY A 184 -10.65 -0.43 -22.58
C GLY A 184 -11.20 0.40 -21.43
N VAL A 185 -12.53 0.52 -21.24
CA VAL A 185 -13.13 1.31 -20.17
C VAL A 185 -13.94 0.44 -19.22
N GLY A 186 -13.50 0.33 -17.97
CA GLY A 186 -14.23 -0.34 -16.89
C GLY A 186 -15.06 0.65 -16.07
N TRP A 187 -16.20 0.20 -15.55
CA TRP A 187 -17.09 1.04 -14.76
C TRP A 187 -17.20 0.58 -13.31
N ILE A 188 -17.06 1.51 -12.39
CA ILE A 188 -17.38 1.31 -10.98
C ILE A 188 -18.84 1.74 -10.76
N GLY A 189 -19.71 0.79 -10.45
CA GLY A 189 -21.14 1.03 -10.19
C GLY A 189 -21.40 1.50 -8.77
N TYR A 190 -20.64 0.96 -7.82
CA TYR A 190 -20.67 1.36 -6.41
C TYR A 190 -19.27 1.46 -5.84
N TYR A 191 -19.04 2.47 -5.03
CA TYR A 191 -17.80 2.68 -4.29
C TYR A 191 -18.10 3.39 -2.98
N GLY A 192 -17.88 2.73 -1.87
CA GLY A 192 -18.14 3.41 -0.61
C GLY A 192 -17.76 2.61 0.63
N LEU A 193 -17.39 3.36 1.66
CA LEU A 193 -17.29 2.86 3.03
C LEU A 193 -18.50 3.32 3.83
N LEU A 194 -18.93 2.51 4.78
CA LEU A 194 -19.96 2.89 5.76
C LEU A 194 -19.47 4.08 6.61
N PRO A 195 -20.37 4.94 7.13
CA PRO A 195 -20.00 6.20 7.76
C PRO A 195 -18.94 6.10 8.86
N GLN A 196 -19.02 5.07 9.70
CA GLN A 196 -18.07 4.85 10.82
C GLN A 196 -16.62 4.56 10.34
N TRP A 197 -16.47 4.14 9.11
CA TRP A 197 -15.17 3.80 8.52
C TRP A 197 -14.57 4.89 7.63
N ARG A 198 -15.25 6.03 7.50
CA ARG A 198 -14.81 7.16 6.67
C ARG A 198 -13.86 8.09 7.39
N GLY A 199 -13.09 8.86 6.63
CA GLY A 199 -12.22 9.93 7.16
C GLY A 199 -10.90 9.48 7.75
N LEU A 200 -10.59 8.18 7.73
CA LEU A 200 -9.36 7.59 8.27
C LEU A 200 -8.35 7.20 7.17
N GLY A 201 -8.49 7.73 5.97
CA GLY A 201 -7.58 7.42 4.85
C GLY A 201 -7.78 6.05 4.21
N ARG A 202 -8.80 5.29 4.64
CA ARG A 202 -9.07 3.93 4.14
C ARG A 202 -9.64 3.88 2.73
N GLY A 203 -10.21 4.98 2.23
CA GLY A 203 -10.91 5.01 0.95
C GLY A 203 -10.05 4.67 -0.26
N ILE A 204 -8.73 4.88 -0.22
CA ILE A 204 -7.86 4.56 -1.36
C ILE A 204 -7.69 3.04 -1.57
N ALA A 205 -7.72 2.25 -0.53
CA ALA A 205 -7.42 0.82 -0.63
C ALA A 205 -8.44 0.05 -1.50
N PRO A 206 -9.78 0.26 -1.40
CA PRO A 206 -10.73 -0.33 -2.36
C PRO A 206 -10.49 0.10 -3.81
N LEU A 207 -9.99 1.33 -4.04
CA LEU A 207 -9.65 1.77 -5.40
C LEU A 207 -8.55 0.92 -6.02
N GLY A 208 -7.55 0.52 -5.23
CA GLY A 208 -6.52 -0.42 -5.66
C GLY A 208 -7.08 -1.76 -6.14
N GLN A 209 -8.16 -2.26 -5.52
CA GLN A 209 -8.84 -3.49 -5.96
C GLN A 209 -9.49 -3.30 -7.34
N ALA A 210 -10.15 -2.16 -7.59
CA ALA A 210 -10.71 -1.85 -8.90
C ALA A 210 -9.62 -1.77 -9.97
N VAL A 211 -8.51 -1.09 -9.69
CA VAL A 211 -7.37 -0.98 -10.61
C VAL A 211 -6.82 -2.37 -10.96
N GLN A 212 -6.57 -3.19 -9.95
CA GLN A 212 -6.06 -4.55 -10.16
C GLN A 212 -7.03 -5.40 -11.00
N TYR A 213 -8.32 -5.36 -10.68
CA TYR A 213 -9.35 -6.12 -11.39
C TYR A 213 -9.39 -5.78 -12.88
N TYR A 214 -9.45 -4.49 -13.19
CA TYR A 214 -9.57 -4.03 -14.57
C TYR A 214 -8.27 -4.19 -15.38
N ARG A 215 -7.11 -3.89 -14.80
CA ARG A 215 -5.81 -4.13 -15.45
C ARG A 215 -5.60 -5.58 -15.82
N ALA A 216 -5.92 -6.51 -14.94
CA ALA A 216 -5.79 -7.95 -15.20
C ALA A 216 -6.65 -8.43 -16.38
N ARG A 217 -7.60 -7.61 -16.82
CA ARG A 217 -8.52 -7.87 -17.95
C ARG A 217 -8.24 -7.02 -19.18
N GLY A 218 -7.10 -6.30 -19.20
CA GLY A 218 -6.69 -5.47 -20.31
C GLY A 218 -7.47 -4.16 -20.45
N VAL A 219 -8.11 -3.72 -19.37
CA VAL A 219 -8.78 -2.41 -19.29
C VAL A 219 -7.78 -1.37 -18.84
N ASP A 220 -7.71 -0.23 -19.52
CA ASP A 220 -6.75 0.83 -19.27
C ASP A 220 -7.36 2.10 -18.68
N ARG A 221 -8.68 2.18 -18.54
CA ARG A 221 -9.40 3.30 -17.92
C ARG A 221 -10.50 2.82 -17.00
N ILE A 222 -10.71 3.57 -15.94
CA ILE A 222 -11.83 3.35 -15.01
C ILE A 222 -12.70 4.58 -15.00
N ARG A 223 -14.02 4.39 -15.12
CA ARG A 223 -15.02 5.45 -14.96
C ARG A 223 -15.97 5.18 -13.80
N LEU A 224 -16.48 6.27 -13.25
CA LEU A 224 -17.55 6.22 -12.26
C LEU A 224 -18.37 7.52 -12.26
N ARG A 225 -19.59 7.46 -11.71
CA ARG A 225 -20.44 8.61 -11.47
C ARG A 225 -20.36 9.02 -10.02
N CYS A 226 -20.10 10.30 -9.78
CA CYS A 226 -20.12 10.86 -8.44
C CYS A 226 -21.48 11.46 -8.13
N PRO A 227 -22.06 11.17 -6.94
CA PRO A 227 -23.33 11.75 -6.55
C PRO A 227 -23.24 13.22 -6.14
N ASP A 228 -22.06 13.71 -5.77
CA ASP A 228 -21.84 15.04 -5.24
C ASP A 228 -20.39 15.53 -5.40
N GLU A 229 -20.17 16.85 -5.20
CA GLU A 229 -18.84 17.48 -5.31
C GLU A 229 -17.81 16.95 -4.29
N LYS A 230 -18.26 16.52 -3.11
CA LYS A 230 -17.36 15.97 -2.09
C LYS A 230 -16.75 14.65 -2.56
N THR A 231 -17.57 13.82 -3.16
CA THR A 231 -17.14 12.55 -3.76
C THR A 231 -16.25 12.79 -4.99
N GLU A 232 -16.58 13.76 -5.84
CA GLU A 232 -15.69 14.19 -6.94
C GLU A 232 -14.34 14.66 -6.40
N GLY A 233 -14.31 15.44 -5.32
CA GLY A 233 -13.08 15.93 -4.68
C GLY A 233 -12.19 14.77 -4.19
N PHE A 234 -12.78 13.70 -3.65
CA PHE A 234 -12.06 12.50 -3.28
C PHE A 234 -11.38 11.87 -4.50
N PHE A 235 -12.11 11.62 -5.58
CA PHE A 235 -11.55 10.96 -6.77
C PHE A 235 -10.52 11.85 -7.49
N ARG A 236 -10.74 13.17 -7.58
CA ARG A 236 -9.73 14.11 -8.10
C ARG A 236 -8.41 14.05 -7.33
N HIS A 237 -8.48 13.91 -6.01
CA HIS A 237 -7.27 13.77 -5.17
C HIS A 237 -6.43 12.56 -5.58
N TYR A 238 -7.06 11.53 -6.15
CA TYR A 238 -6.40 10.32 -6.64
C TYR A 238 -6.22 10.27 -8.16
N GLY A 239 -6.28 11.42 -8.82
CA GLY A 239 -5.91 11.55 -10.23
C GLY A 239 -7.04 11.34 -11.22
N PHE A 240 -8.30 11.22 -10.77
CA PHE A 240 -9.42 11.20 -11.69
C PHE A 240 -9.68 12.58 -12.27
N GLU A 241 -10.00 12.62 -13.56
CA GLU A 241 -10.42 13.80 -14.28
C GLU A 241 -11.89 13.70 -14.67
N LYS A 242 -12.54 14.85 -14.80
CA LYS A 242 -13.95 14.91 -15.20
C LYS A 242 -14.06 14.85 -16.73
N THR A 243 -14.84 13.92 -17.24
CA THR A 243 -15.12 13.79 -18.66
C THR A 243 -16.12 14.88 -19.12
N PRO A 244 -16.23 15.14 -20.44
CA PRO A 244 -17.24 16.05 -20.97
C PRO A 244 -18.68 15.67 -20.60
N GLU A 245 -18.95 14.38 -20.45
CA GLU A 245 -20.24 13.80 -20.04
C GLU A 245 -20.53 13.97 -18.55
N GLY A 246 -19.52 14.35 -17.76
CA GLY A 246 -19.62 14.61 -16.33
C GLY A 246 -19.22 13.42 -15.44
N ASP A 247 -18.80 12.31 -16.01
CA ASP A 247 -18.26 11.18 -15.28
C ASP A 247 -16.83 11.46 -14.80
N MET A 248 -16.34 10.73 -13.81
CA MET A 248 -14.94 10.77 -13.39
C MET A 248 -14.18 9.62 -14.03
N GLU A 249 -13.03 9.89 -14.65
CA GLU A 249 -12.20 8.91 -15.35
C GLU A 249 -10.77 8.92 -14.81
N LEU A 250 -10.19 7.74 -14.66
CA LEU A 250 -8.77 7.53 -14.33
C LEU A 250 -8.14 6.62 -15.38
N TYR A 251 -7.02 7.05 -15.95
CA TYR A 251 -6.15 6.18 -16.72
C TYR A 251 -5.38 5.25 -15.76
N ILE A 252 -5.46 3.95 -16.02
CA ILE A 252 -4.84 2.91 -15.20
C ILE A 252 -3.89 2.00 -15.98
N GLY A 253 -3.72 2.24 -17.28
CA GLY A 253 -2.78 1.50 -18.12
C GLY A 253 -1.34 1.68 -17.66
N TYR A 254 -0.45 0.82 -18.15
CA TYR A 254 0.98 1.06 -18.06
C TYR A 254 1.34 2.10 -19.13
N GLY A 255 2.23 3.03 -18.83
CA GLY A 255 2.71 4.00 -19.80
C GLY A 255 3.31 3.31 -21.05
N GLU A 256 3.33 4.02 -22.19
CA GLU A 256 3.84 3.48 -23.46
C GLU A 256 5.32 3.05 -23.40
N ASP A 257 6.04 3.43 -22.34
CA ASP A 257 7.47 3.16 -22.13
C ASP A 257 7.72 2.17 -20.96
N ALA A 258 6.75 1.40 -20.51
CA ALA A 258 6.88 0.43 -19.42
C ALA A 258 7.17 -0.99 -19.91
#